data_61da6c7d1812282204da759956fb3440
#
_entry.id   61da6c7d1812282204da759956fb3440
#
_cell.length_a   1.000
_cell.length_b   1.000
_cell.length_c   1.000
_cell.angle_alpha   90.00
_cell.angle_beta   90.00
_cell.angle_gamma   90.00
#
_symmetry.space_group_name_H-M   'P 1'
#
loop_
_entity.id
_entity.type
_entity.pdbx_description
1 polymer ?
#
loop_
_entity_poly.entity_id
_entity_poly.type
_entity_poly.pdbx_seq_one_letter_code
_entity_poly.pdbx_strand_id
1 'polypeptide(L)'
;MTSTSRPWVVVPVYEHEHAIGHTVDQLLPHGVPILLVDDGSGASCAAVLRELADRHAGRVSLLRLDRNGGKGAAVMAGMRQAATLGASHILQIDADGQHDTHDVPRFLAESAAHPDAVINGRPVYDESVPLGRLVGRYATHVWVWINTLSLDIADSMCGFRVYPLAATLALLDRESVGTRMDFDIEIIVRLHWAGVPIRTVPTRVTYPMDGVSHFRLWRDNARISAMHTRLFFGMLWRLPRLLVRRVRKAVR
;
A
#
# COMPACT_ATOMS: atom_id res chain seq x y z
N MET A 1 -10.29 0.39 26.89
CA MET A 1 -9.15 1.31 26.71
C MET A 1 -9.05 1.62 25.22
N THR A 2 -9.47 2.80 24.80
CA THR A 2 -9.33 3.26 23.42
C THR A 2 -7.85 3.46 23.15
N SER A 3 -7.22 2.54 22.44
CA SER A 3 -5.85 2.69 21.97
C SER A 3 -5.80 3.96 21.09
N THR A 4 -5.10 4.98 21.54
CA THR A 4 -4.91 6.22 20.77
C THR A 4 -4.21 5.84 19.47
N SER A 5 -4.88 6.07 18.34
CA SER A 5 -4.29 5.82 17.01
C SER A 5 -3.02 6.66 16.85
N ARG A 6 -1.90 6.02 16.54
CA ARG A 6 -0.60 6.64 16.26
C ARG A 6 -0.18 6.27 14.85
N PRO A 7 -0.71 6.96 13.83
CA PRO A 7 -0.36 6.69 12.45
C PRO A 7 1.02 7.24 12.10
N TRP A 8 1.70 6.55 11.19
CA TRP A 8 2.90 7.01 10.50
C TRP A 8 2.67 6.95 8.99
N VAL A 9 3.27 7.85 8.24
CA VAL A 9 3.32 7.74 6.78
C VAL A 9 4.56 6.93 6.40
N VAL A 10 4.40 5.91 5.55
CA VAL A 10 5.50 5.12 5.00
C VAL A 10 5.57 5.34 3.49
N VAL A 11 6.70 5.84 3.03
CA VAL A 11 6.94 6.14 1.61
C VAL A 11 8.07 5.23 1.11
N PRO A 12 7.78 4.18 0.33
CA PRO A 12 8.80 3.38 -0.34
C PRO A 12 9.41 4.19 -1.48
N VAL A 13 10.73 4.27 -1.54
CA VAL A 13 11.45 5.07 -2.54
C VAL A 13 12.50 4.21 -3.25
N TYR A 14 12.51 4.27 -4.57
CA TYR A 14 13.57 3.72 -5.40
C TYR A 14 13.78 4.59 -6.64
N GLU A 15 14.95 5.29 -6.71
CA GLU A 15 15.31 6.18 -7.83
C GLU A 15 14.24 7.25 -8.15
N HIS A 16 13.69 7.90 -7.11
CA HIS A 16 12.68 8.97 -7.23
C HIS A 16 13.19 10.31 -6.67
N GLU A 17 14.48 10.60 -6.83
CA GLU A 17 15.13 11.82 -6.29
C GLU A 17 14.46 13.12 -6.76
N HIS A 18 13.84 13.14 -7.93
CA HIS A 18 13.20 14.34 -8.46
C HIS A 18 11.79 14.59 -7.91
N ALA A 19 11.10 13.54 -7.49
CA ALA A 19 9.71 13.64 -7.03
C ALA A 19 9.57 13.64 -5.49
N ILE A 20 10.49 12.95 -4.79
CA ILE A 20 10.33 12.68 -3.36
C ILE A 20 10.31 13.96 -2.50
N GLY A 21 11.09 14.99 -2.86
CA GLY A 21 11.06 16.28 -2.15
C GLY A 21 9.67 16.90 -2.15
N HIS A 22 9.03 16.95 -3.29
CA HIS A 22 7.66 17.47 -3.44
C HIS A 22 6.65 16.63 -2.63
N THR A 23 6.76 15.30 -2.69
CA THR A 23 5.89 14.40 -1.91
C THR A 23 6.04 14.65 -0.40
N VAL A 24 7.27 14.81 0.10
CA VAL A 24 7.53 15.13 1.52
C VAL A 24 6.94 16.48 1.90
N ASP A 25 7.16 17.53 1.09
CA ASP A 25 6.64 18.87 1.34
C ASP A 25 5.11 18.89 1.42
N GLN A 26 4.44 18.10 0.60
CA GLN A 26 2.97 17.93 0.66
C GLN A 26 2.50 17.14 1.88
N LEU A 27 3.29 16.21 2.40
CA LEU A 27 2.93 15.40 3.57
C LEU A 27 3.17 16.10 4.90
N LEU A 28 4.19 16.96 4.99
CA LEU A 28 4.58 17.67 6.22
C LEU A 28 3.45 18.47 6.90
N PRO A 29 2.56 19.18 6.16
CA PRO A 29 1.47 19.94 6.77
C PRO A 29 0.48 19.10 7.58
N HIS A 30 0.38 17.80 7.29
CA HIS A 30 -0.56 16.90 7.99
C HIS A 30 -0.12 16.52 9.41
N GLY A 31 1.11 16.87 9.83
CA GLY A 31 1.59 16.68 11.21
C GLY A 31 1.84 15.21 11.60
N VAL A 32 1.81 14.29 10.65
CA VAL A 32 2.06 12.85 10.88
C VAL A 32 3.53 12.55 10.61
N PRO A 33 4.23 11.77 11.48
CA PRO A 33 5.60 11.36 11.22
C PRO A 33 5.74 10.58 9.90
N ILE A 34 6.80 10.86 9.16
CA ILE A 34 7.08 10.27 7.85
C ILE A 34 8.31 9.36 7.96
N LEU A 35 8.19 8.14 7.46
CA LEU A 35 9.28 7.20 7.29
C LEU A 35 9.53 6.98 5.79
N LEU A 36 10.63 7.52 5.30
CA LEU A 36 11.14 7.23 3.97
C LEU A 36 11.86 5.88 4.02
N VAL A 37 11.53 4.98 3.11
CA VAL A 37 12.17 3.67 3.00
C VAL A 37 12.88 3.58 1.66
N ASP A 38 14.18 3.77 1.69
CA ASP A 38 15.06 3.67 0.52
C ASP A 38 15.32 2.20 0.16
N ASP A 39 14.76 1.74 -0.93
CA ASP A 39 14.90 0.36 -1.43
C ASP A 39 16.24 0.15 -2.18
N GLY A 40 17.33 0.60 -1.60
CA GLY A 40 18.67 0.42 -2.16
C GLY A 40 18.93 1.27 -3.41
N SER A 41 18.48 2.53 -3.41
CA SER A 41 18.72 3.48 -4.50
C SER A 41 20.19 3.84 -4.66
N GLY A 42 20.57 4.37 -5.82
CA GLY A 42 21.88 4.90 -6.11
C GLY A 42 22.28 6.10 -5.25
N ALA A 43 23.52 6.54 -5.40
CA ALA A 43 24.12 7.55 -4.53
C ALA A 43 23.36 8.91 -4.58
N SER A 44 22.84 9.30 -5.76
CA SER A 44 22.10 10.55 -5.94
C SER A 44 20.81 10.57 -5.13
N CYS A 45 19.96 9.58 -5.34
CA CYS A 45 18.70 9.45 -4.61
C CYS A 45 18.94 9.31 -3.09
N ALA A 46 19.92 8.49 -2.70
CA ALA A 46 20.28 8.31 -1.30
C ALA A 46 20.79 9.61 -0.62
N ALA A 47 21.44 10.49 -1.36
CA ALA A 47 21.87 11.79 -0.83
C ALA A 47 20.66 12.70 -0.58
N VAL A 48 19.73 12.77 -1.53
CA VAL A 48 18.48 13.53 -1.40
C VAL A 48 17.65 13.05 -0.22
N LEU A 49 17.53 11.73 -0.03
CA LEU A 49 16.76 11.17 1.08
C LEU A 49 17.37 11.48 2.44
N ARG A 50 18.71 11.45 2.56
CA ARG A 50 19.40 11.87 3.79
C ARG A 50 19.18 13.35 4.07
N GLU A 51 19.36 14.20 3.04
CA GLU A 51 19.12 15.63 3.18
C GLU A 51 17.70 15.96 3.65
N LEU A 52 16.67 15.27 3.11
CA LEU A 52 15.28 15.44 3.55
C LEU A 52 15.09 15.01 5.01
N ALA A 53 15.68 13.89 5.43
CA ALA A 53 15.61 13.44 6.82
C ALA A 53 16.31 14.39 7.79
N ASP A 54 17.49 14.91 7.42
CA ASP A 54 18.25 15.87 8.21
C ASP A 54 17.54 17.22 8.31
N ARG A 55 17.03 17.73 7.18
CA ARG A 55 16.30 19.01 7.11
C ARG A 55 15.04 19.00 7.96
N HIS A 56 14.35 17.87 8.05
CA HIS A 56 13.10 17.70 8.78
C HIS A 56 13.24 16.74 9.97
N ALA A 57 14.41 16.81 10.66
CA ALA A 57 14.71 15.95 11.80
C ALA A 57 13.57 15.98 12.85
N GLY A 58 13.21 14.81 13.35
CA GLY A 58 12.09 14.62 14.28
C GLY A 58 10.70 14.49 13.59
N ARG A 59 10.59 14.81 12.31
CA ARG A 59 9.35 14.64 11.52
C ARG A 59 9.52 13.65 10.38
N VAL A 60 10.68 13.60 9.76
CA VAL A 60 11.06 12.68 8.71
C VAL A 60 12.17 11.77 9.21
N SER A 61 12.00 10.49 9.04
CA SER A 61 13.01 9.46 9.34
C SER A 61 13.36 8.70 8.07
N LEU A 62 14.56 8.17 7.98
CA LEU A 62 15.03 7.39 6.83
C LEU A 62 15.43 5.98 7.29
N LEU A 63 14.87 4.98 6.62
CA LEU A 63 15.34 3.61 6.64
C LEU A 63 15.93 3.27 5.27
N ARG A 64 17.20 2.85 5.22
CA ARG A 64 17.85 2.44 3.99
C ARG A 64 18.06 0.93 3.98
N LEU A 65 17.64 0.27 2.90
CA LEU A 65 17.90 -1.14 2.64
C LEU A 65 19.21 -1.29 1.84
N ASP A 66 19.94 -2.37 2.07
CA ASP A 66 21.25 -2.61 1.43
C ASP A 66 21.13 -2.79 -0.10
N ARG A 67 20.01 -3.30 -0.56
CA ARG A 67 19.76 -3.60 -1.99
C ARG A 67 18.29 -3.50 -2.34
N ASN A 68 17.99 -3.27 -3.61
CA ASN A 68 16.62 -3.28 -4.13
C ASN A 68 15.94 -4.64 -3.94
N GLY A 69 14.99 -4.68 -3.02
CA GLY A 69 14.12 -5.82 -2.74
C GLY A 69 12.78 -5.73 -3.47
N GLY A 70 12.41 -4.54 -3.92
CA GLY A 70 11.15 -4.18 -4.55
C GLY A 70 10.19 -3.44 -3.59
N LYS A 71 9.18 -2.78 -4.18
CA LYS A 71 8.20 -1.96 -3.45
C LYS A 71 7.65 -2.66 -2.20
N GLY A 72 7.20 -3.92 -2.35
CA GLY A 72 6.65 -4.69 -1.24
C GLY A 72 7.67 -4.93 -0.12
N ALA A 73 8.95 -5.21 -0.45
CA ALA A 73 9.99 -5.37 0.55
C ALA A 73 10.20 -4.07 1.33
N ALA A 74 10.25 -2.93 0.65
CA ALA A 74 10.39 -1.62 1.28
C ALA A 74 9.19 -1.30 2.20
N VAL A 75 7.97 -1.54 1.73
CA VAL A 75 6.76 -1.31 2.55
C VAL A 75 6.76 -2.20 3.79
N MET A 76 7.06 -3.50 3.65
CA MET A 76 7.13 -4.42 4.79
C MET A 76 8.23 -4.04 5.79
N ALA A 77 9.40 -3.61 5.32
CA ALA A 77 10.46 -3.09 6.17
C ALA A 77 10.01 -1.83 6.92
N GLY A 78 9.36 -0.90 6.21
CA GLY A 78 8.76 0.30 6.79
C GLY A 78 7.70 -0.01 7.85
N MET A 79 6.82 -0.98 7.61
CA MET A 79 5.82 -1.44 8.59
C MET A 79 6.48 -1.94 9.89
N ARG A 80 7.51 -2.78 9.77
CA ARG A 80 8.26 -3.29 10.94
C ARG A 80 8.97 -2.16 11.67
N GLN A 81 9.66 -1.28 10.96
CA GLN A 81 10.34 -0.13 11.54
C GLN A 81 9.36 0.83 12.22
N ALA A 82 8.26 1.18 11.59
CA ALA A 82 7.24 2.03 12.19
C ALA A 82 6.65 1.41 13.49
N ALA A 83 6.46 0.10 13.52
CA ALA A 83 6.02 -0.60 14.72
C ALA A 83 7.03 -0.47 15.88
N THR A 84 8.35 -0.57 15.63
CA THR A 84 9.39 -0.35 16.66
C THR A 84 9.39 1.10 17.17
N LEU A 85 8.96 2.05 16.34
CA LEU A 85 8.79 3.47 16.70
C LEU A 85 7.43 3.76 17.39
N GLY A 86 6.65 2.71 17.67
CA GLY A 86 5.40 2.80 18.41
C GLY A 86 4.20 3.18 17.57
N ALA A 87 4.28 3.08 16.23
CA ALA A 87 3.13 3.25 15.37
C ALA A 87 2.08 2.15 15.60
N SER A 88 0.81 2.52 15.58
CA SER A 88 -0.32 1.56 15.56
C SER A 88 -0.82 1.29 14.15
N HIS A 89 -0.66 2.27 13.26
CA HIS A 89 -1.10 2.23 11.87
C HIS A 89 -0.01 2.84 10.99
N ILE A 90 0.05 2.39 9.75
CA ILE A 90 0.82 3.09 8.71
C ILE A 90 -0.10 3.50 7.57
N LEU A 91 0.14 4.69 7.05
CA LEU A 91 -0.39 5.13 5.76
C LEU A 91 0.72 4.97 4.73
N GLN A 92 0.55 4.01 3.82
CA GLN A 92 1.42 3.87 2.65
C GLN A 92 1.03 4.91 1.61
N ILE A 93 2.02 5.55 0.99
CA ILE A 93 1.85 6.41 -0.19
C ILE A 93 3.08 6.28 -1.08
N ASP A 94 2.88 6.31 -2.41
CA ASP A 94 3.98 6.16 -3.36
C ASP A 94 4.80 7.46 -3.50
N ALA A 95 6.09 7.34 -3.82
CA ALA A 95 7.04 8.44 -3.87
C ALA A 95 6.92 9.32 -5.13
N ASP A 96 6.13 8.90 -6.13
CA ASP A 96 6.05 9.48 -7.47
C ASP A 96 5.15 10.74 -7.57
N GLY A 97 4.53 11.14 -6.47
CA GLY A 97 3.66 12.31 -6.39
C GLY A 97 2.32 12.19 -7.12
N GLN A 98 1.92 10.98 -7.53
CA GLN A 98 0.66 10.77 -8.27
C GLN A 98 -0.58 10.85 -7.38
N HIS A 99 -0.43 10.61 -6.08
CA HIS A 99 -1.54 10.61 -5.13
C HIS A 99 -1.84 12.00 -4.58
N ASP A 100 -3.12 12.34 -4.49
CA ASP A 100 -3.56 13.59 -3.87
C ASP A 100 -3.40 13.51 -2.35
N THR A 101 -2.35 14.15 -1.84
CA THR A 101 -2.06 14.18 -0.39
C THR A 101 -3.09 14.94 0.44
N HIS A 102 -3.94 15.79 -0.17
CA HIS A 102 -5.08 16.42 0.52
C HIS A 102 -6.09 15.40 1.06
N ASP A 103 -6.06 14.15 0.55
CA ASP A 103 -6.88 13.07 1.06
C ASP A 103 -6.33 12.44 2.36
N VAL A 104 -5.07 12.71 2.76
CA VAL A 104 -4.45 12.13 3.98
C VAL A 104 -5.32 12.31 5.22
N PRO A 105 -5.86 13.50 5.55
CA PRO A 105 -6.71 13.65 6.73
C PRO A 105 -7.96 12.77 6.69
N ARG A 106 -8.56 12.58 5.52
CA ARG A 106 -9.74 11.73 5.34
C ARG A 106 -9.43 10.27 5.56
N PHE A 107 -8.27 9.76 5.06
CA PHE A 107 -7.81 8.41 5.30
C PHE A 107 -7.54 8.16 6.79
N LEU A 108 -6.92 9.12 7.46
CA LEU A 108 -6.61 9.01 8.89
C LEU A 108 -7.88 9.07 9.75
N ALA A 109 -8.83 9.92 9.40
CA ALA A 109 -10.13 10.00 10.10
C ALA A 109 -10.91 8.68 9.95
N GLU A 110 -10.96 8.10 8.74
CA GLU A 110 -11.60 6.81 8.50
C GLU A 110 -10.89 5.67 9.26
N SER A 111 -9.55 5.71 9.33
CA SER A 111 -8.77 4.76 10.13
C SER A 111 -9.02 4.90 11.63
N ALA A 112 -9.16 6.11 12.14
CA ALA A 112 -9.49 6.36 13.53
C ALA A 112 -10.91 5.88 13.91
N ALA A 113 -11.87 6.04 12.98
CA ALA A 113 -13.23 5.54 13.15
C ALA A 113 -13.32 4.00 13.05
N HIS A 114 -12.39 3.37 12.34
CA HIS A 114 -12.35 1.94 12.08
C HIS A 114 -10.94 1.36 12.28
N PRO A 115 -10.43 1.31 13.53
CA PRO A 115 -9.01 1.03 13.81
C PRO A 115 -8.55 -0.38 13.43
N ASP A 116 -9.47 -1.33 13.29
CA ASP A 116 -9.15 -2.70 12.87
C ASP A 116 -9.25 -2.91 11.35
N ALA A 117 -9.64 -1.87 10.58
CA ALA A 117 -9.84 -1.98 9.15
C ALA A 117 -8.64 -1.50 8.35
N VAL A 118 -8.43 -2.11 7.18
CA VAL A 118 -7.62 -1.51 6.13
C VAL A 118 -8.45 -0.42 5.45
N ILE A 119 -7.90 0.79 5.36
CA ILE A 119 -8.49 1.88 4.58
C ILE A 119 -7.81 1.90 3.22
N ASN A 120 -8.55 1.52 2.21
CA ASN A 120 -8.03 1.29 0.86
C ASN A 120 -8.45 2.42 -0.09
N GLY A 121 -7.49 3.03 -0.76
CA GLY A 121 -7.76 4.02 -1.79
C GLY A 121 -8.42 3.37 -3.02
N ARG A 122 -9.43 4.05 -3.56
CA ARG A 122 -9.99 3.74 -4.87
C ARG A 122 -9.71 4.93 -5.79
N PRO A 123 -8.80 4.79 -6.75
CA PRO A 123 -8.48 5.85 -7.68
C PRO A 123 -9.71 6.34 -8.43
N VAL A 124 -9.87 7.66 -8.47
CA VAL A 124 -10.77 8.36 -9.37
C VAL A 124 -9.87 8.98 -10.42
N TYR A 125 -9.96 8.45 -11.62
CA TYR A 125 -9.14 8.89 -12.73
C TYR A 125 -9.80 10.04 -13.48
N ASP A 126 -8.97 10.92 -14.00
CA ASP A 126 -9.36 11.90 -15.00
C ASP A 126 -9.22 11.30 -16.42
N GLU A 127 -9.45 12.13 -17.44
CA GLU A 127 -9.40 11.72 -18.84
C GLU A 127 -7.97 11.38 -19.35
N SER A 128 -6.93 11.58 -18.52
CA SER A 128 -5.52 11.36 -18.88
C SER A 128 -5.09 9.90 -18.87
N VAL A 129 -5.92 8.99 -18.35
CA VAL A 129 -5.55 7.58 -18.13
C VAL A 129 -5.62 6.78 -19.43
N PRO A 130 -4.52 6.11 -19.85
CA PRO A 130 -4.53 5.24 -21.03
C PRO A 130 -5.48 4.06 -20.86
N LEU A 131 -6.35 3.81 -21.85
CA LEU A 131 -7.34 2.71 -21.84
C LEU A 131 -6.73 1.34 -21.55
N GLY A 132 -5.53 1.05 -22.05
CA GLY A 132 -4.84 -0.22 -21.80
C GLY A 132 -4.53 -0.44 -20.31
N ARG A 133 -4.25 0.62 -19.54
CA ARG A 133 -4.05 0.54 -18.08
C ARG A 133 -5.36 0.22 -17.37
N LEU A 134 -6.47 0.83 -17.79
CA LEU A 134 -7.79 0.56 -17.22
C LEU A 134 -8.20 -0.90 -17.44
N VAL A 135 -8.02 -1.42 -18.65
CA VAL A 135 -8.34 -2.82 -18.99
C VAL A 135 -7.51 -3.80 -18.13
N GLY A 136 -6.17 -3.59 -18.05
CA GLY A 136 -5.30 -4.43 -17.23
C GLY A 136 -5.65 -4.38 -15.73
N ARG A 137 -5.99 -3.18 -15.23
CA ARG A 137 -6.43 -2.99 -13.84
C ARG A 137 -7.75 -3.71 -13.57
N TYR A 138 -8.73 -3.59 -14.47
CA TYR A 138 -10.00 -4.27 -14.33
C TYR A 138 -9.86 -5.79 -14.36
N ALA A 139 -9.04 -6.33 -15.25
CA ALA A 139 -8.73 -7.77 -15.27
C ALA A 139 -8.16 -8.25 -13.93
N THR A 140 -7.25 -7.47 -13.33
CA THR A 140 -6.72 -7.75 -11.98
C THR A 140 -7.83 -7.75 -10.92
N HIS A 141 -8.77 -6.79 -10.97
CA HIS A 141 -9.87 -6.73 -10.01
C HIS A 141 -10.81 -7.94 -10.11
N VAL A 142 -11.12 -8.41 -11.33
CA VAL A 142 -11.90 -9.64 -11.52
C VAL A 142 -11.24 -10.82 -10.83
N TRP A 143 -9.92 -11.00 -11.01
CA TRP A 143 -9.17 -12.05 -10.30
C TRP A 143 -9.21 -11.89 -8.78
N VAL A 144 -9.12 -10.66 -8.27
CA VAL A 144 -9.22 -10.39 -6.82
C VAL A 144 -10.61 -10.77 -6.29
N TRP A 145 -11.68 -10.44 -7.01
CA TRP A 145 -13.04 -10.83 -6.62
C TRP A 145 -13.24 -12.34 -6.63
N ILE A 146 -12.68 -13.05 -7.62
CA ILE A 146 -12.64 -14.52 -7.62
C ILE A 146 -11.90 -15.03 -6.40
N ASN A 147 -10.68 -14.54 -6.14
CA ASN A 147 -9.83 -14.99 -5.06
C ASN A 147 -10.39 -14.69 -3.66
N THR A 148 -11.24 -13.70 -3.51
CA THR A 148 -11.87 -13.32 -2.24
C THR A 148 -13.30 -13.81 -2.11
N LEU A 149 -13.94 -14.25 -3.20
CA LEU A 149 -15.38 -14.52 -3.31
C LEU A 149 -16.22 -13.32 -2.83
N SER A 150 -15.74 -12.11 -3.03
CA SER A 150 -16.32 -10.86 -2.51
C SER A 150 -16.00 -9.69 -3.43
N LEU A 151 -16.85 -8.67 -3.39
CA LEU A 151 -16.64 -7.38 -4.04
C LEU A 151 -16.14 -6.30 -3.07
N ASP A 152 -15.74 -6.67 -1.85
CA ASP A 152 -15.31 -5.74 -0.79
C ASP A 152 -14.06 -4.94 -1.18
N ILE A 153 -13.19 -5.52 -2.01
CA ILE A 153 -11.98 -4.86 -2.52
C ILE A 153 -12.33 -4.19 -3.85
N ALA A 154 -12.66 -2.91 -3.80
CA ALA A 154 -12.99 -2.13 -4.98
C ALA A 154 -11.77 -1.83 -5.87
N ASP A 155 -10.59 -1.72 -5.27
CA ASP A 155 -9.30 -1.56 -5.95
C ASP A 155 -8.20 -2.26 -5.15
N SER A 156 -7.39 -3.07 -5.81
CA SER A 156 -6.31 -3.83 -5.18
C SER A 156 -4.91 -3.30 -5.50
N MET A 157 -4.80 -2.34 -6.43
CA MET A 157 -3.52 -1.87 -6.96
C MET A 157 -3.14 -0.46 -6.46
N CYS A 158 -4.02 0.20 -5.71
CA CYS A 158 -3.75 1.51 -5.17
C CYS A 158 -2.72 1.44 -4.04
N GLY A 159 -1.62 2.19 -4.18
CA GLY A 159 -0.58 2.29 -3.16
C GLY A 159 -0.93 3.25 -2.02
N PHE A 160 -2.05 3.99 -2.12
CA PHE A 160 -2.52 4.87 -1.05
C PHE A 160 -3.47 4.11 -0.11
N ARG A 161 -2.93 3.69 1.04
CA ARG A 161 -3.64 2.75 1.92
C ARG A 161 -3.21 2.88 3.38
N VAL A 162 -4.17 2.81 4.33
CA VAL A 162 -3.84 2.67 5.75
C VAL A 162 -3.97 1.22 6.19
N TYR A 163 -2.97 0.74 6.91
CA TYR A 163 -2.93 -0.60 7.46
C TYR A 163 -2.93 -0.59 8.99
N PRO A 164 -3.78 -1.39 9.65
CA PRO A 164 -3.65 -1.68 11.08
C PRO A 164 -2.43 -2.60 11.30
N LEU A 165 -1.35 -2.07 11.93
CA LEU A 165 -0.07 -2.77 12.01
C LEU A 165 -0.15 -4.11 12.74
N ALA A 166 -0.90 -4.20 13.83
CA ALA A 166 -0.99 -5.43 14.61
C ALA A 166 -1.48 -6.62 13.77
N ALA A 167 -2.59 -6.44 13.03
CA ALA A 167 -3.14 -7.48 12.17
C ALA A 167 -2.25 -7.76 10.95
N THR A 168 -1.66 -6.70 10.38
CA THR A 168 -0.82 -6.81 9.19
C THR A 168 0.49 -7.53 9.50
N LEU A 169 1.18 -7.18 10.57
CA LEU A 169 2.43 -7.85 10.97
C LEU A 169 2.18 -9.29 11.39
N ALA A 170 1.09 -9.57 12.12
CA ALA A 170 0.72 -10.94 12.46
C ALA A 170 0.46 -11.82 11.22
N LEU A 171 -0.03 -11.23 10.12
CA LEU A 171 -0.15 -11.92 8.83
C LEU A 171 1.23 -12.17 8.21
N LEU A 172 2.07 -11.11 8.13
CA LEU A 172 3.40 -11.16 7.51
C LEU A 172 4.37 -12.12 8.24
N ASP A 173 4.14 -12.38 9.53
CA ASP A 173 4.95 -13.34 10.30
C ASP A 173 4.55 -14.79 10.02
N ARG A 174 3.37 -15.02 9.46
CA ARG A 174 2.83 -16.38 9.17
C ARG A 174 2.82 -16.72 7.69
N GLU A 175 2.72 -15.73 6.84
CA GLU A 175 2.52 -15.93 5.41
C GLU A 175 3.56 -15.14 4.59
N SER A 176 4.18 -15.79 3.62
CA SER A 176 5.05 -15.11 2.65
C SER A 176 4.20 -14.34 1.64
N VAL A 177 4.50 -13.08 1.43
CA VAL A 177 3.85 -12.17 0.48
C VAL A 177 4.86 -11.72 -0.55
N GLY A 178 4.41 -11.45 -1.76
CA GLY A 178 5.24 -10.91 -2.84
C GLY A 178 5.96 -9.62 -2.41
N THR A 179 7.19 -9.44 -2.92
CA THR A 179 8.04 -8.31 -2.49
C THR A 179 8.12 -7.18 -3.50
N ARG A 180 7.48 -7.32 -4.67
CA ARG A 180 7.56 -6.34 -5.76
C ARG A 180 6.19 -5.73 -6.06
N MET A 181 5.84 -5.55 -7.34
CA MET A 181 4.57 -4.93 -7.77
C MET A 181 3.34 -5.81 -7.49
N ASP A 182 3.53 -7.07 -7.20
CA ASP A 182 2.51 -8.03 -6.76
C ASP A 182 2.07 -7.81 -5.29
N PHE A 183 2.87 -7.12 -4.48
CA PHE A 183 2.62 -6.90 -3.06
C PHE A 183 1.26 -6.27 -2.77
N ASP A 184 0.95 -5.13 -3.39
CA ASP A 184 -0.26 -4.35 -3.08
C ASP A 184 -1.54 -5.17 -3.30
N ILE A 185 -1.52 -6.06 -4.29
CA ILE A 185 -2.64 -6.96 -4.60
C ILE A 185 -2.68 -8.12 -3.60
N GLU A 186 -1.54 -8.76 -3.36
CA GLU A 186 -1.48 -9.96 -2.54
C GLU A 186 -1.81 -9.66 -1.07
N ILE A 187 -1.26 -8.59 -0.51
CA ILE A 187 -1.44 -8.26 0.91
C ILE A 187 -2.90 -7.99 1.26
N ILE A 188 -3.63 -7.23 0.41
CA ILE A 188 -5.03 -6.91 0.71
C ILE A 188 -5.94 -8.14 0.59
N VAL A 189 -5.68 -9.05 -0.35
CA VAL A 189 -6.41 -10.32 -0.46
C VAL A 189 -6.17 -11.19 0.77
N ARG A 190 -4.93 -11.31 1.24
CA ARG A 190 -4.59 -12.11 2.42
C ARG A 190 -5.15 -11.51 3.70
N LEU A 191 -5.13 -10.18 3.87
CA LEU A 191 -5.78 -9.50 4.98
C LEU A 191 -7.30 -9.72 4.96
N HIS A 192 -7.93 -9.66 3.78
CA HIS A 192 -9.35 -10.01 3.63
C HIS A 192 -9.60 -11.47 4.05
N TRP A 193 -8.75 -12.43 3.67
CA TRP A 193 -8.87 -13.82 4.12
C TRP A 193 -8.70 -13.98 5.64
N ALA A 194 -7.80 -13.21 6.24
CA ALA A 194 -7.59 -13.16 7.68
C ALA A 194 -8.78 -12.54 8.44
N GLY A 195 -9.71 -11.93 7.74
CA GLY A 195 -10.91 -11.34 8.33
C GLY A 195 -10.79 -9.87 8.68
N VAL A 196 -9.71 -9.23 8.29
CA VAL A 196 -9.54 -7.78 8.45
C VAL A 196 -10.57 -7.06 7.57
N PRO A 197 -11.39 -6.15 8.13
CA PRO A 197 -12.34 -5.38 7.34
C PRO A 197 -11.62 -4.49 6.33
N ILE A 198 -12.22 -4.31 5.16
CA ILE A 198 -11.70 -3.41 4.13
C ILE A 198 -12.72 -2.29 3.93
N ARG A 199 -12.26 -1.05 4.04
CA ARG A 199 -13.05 0.16 3.78
C ARG A 199 -12.42 0.92 2.61
N THR A 200 -13.26 1.47 1.77
CA THR A 200 -12.81 2.14 0.54
C THR A 200 -13.01 3.64 0.63
N VAL A 201 -11.96 4.40 0.33
CA VAL A 201 -11.98 5.85 0.22
C VAL A 201 -11.63 6.24 -1.22
N PRO A 202 -12.49 6.97 -1.94
CA PRO A 202 -12.13 7.51 -3.24
C PRO A 202 -10.97 8.49 -3.11
N THR A 203 -9.99 8.46 -4.02
CA THR A 203 -8.86 9.38 -4.03
C THR A 203 -8.49 9.73 -5.47
N ARG A 204 -8.10 10.98 -5.70
CA ARG A 204 -7.64 11.40 -7.02
C ARG A 204 -6.24 10.87 -7.27
N VAL A 205 -6.00 10.43 -8.50
CA VAL A 205 -4.68 10.03 -8.98
C VAL A 205 -4.43 10.76 -10.29
N THR A 206 -3.37 11.53 -10.32
CA THR A 206 -2.93 12.27 -11.51
C THR A 206 -1.72 11.58 -12.10
N TYR A 207 -1.75 11.27 -13.39
CA TYR A 207 -0.60 10.71 -14.09
C TYR A 207 0.20 11.83 -14.74
N PRO A 208 1.43 12.14 -14.26
CA PRO A 208 2.30 13.07 -14.96
C PRO A 208 2.68 12.50 -16.32
N MET A 209 2.72 13.35 -17.37
CA MET A 209 3.04 12.92 -18.74
C MET A 209 4.46 12.36 -18.84
N ASP A 210 5.37 12.78 -17.95
CA ASP A 210 6.79 12.40 -17.93
C ASP A 210 7.16 11.48 -16.74
N GLY A 211 6.19 10.79 -16.16
CA GLY A 211 6.40 9.94 -14.97
C GLY A 211 7.28 8.73 -15.25
N VAL A 212 8.35 8.55 -14.47
CA VAL A 212 9.19 7.35 -14.52
C VAL A 212 8.41 6.18 -13.95
N SER A 213 8.15 5.18 -14.79
CA SER A 213 7.51 3.93 -14.36
C SER A 213 8.55 2.82 -14.25
N HIS A 214 8.72 2.26 -13.07
CA HIS A 214 9.57 1.09 -12.83
C HIS A 214 8.89 -0.25 -13.16
N PHE A 215 7.66 -0.22 -13.68
CA PHE A 215 6.92 -1.42 -14.09
C PHE A 215 7.53 -2.07 -15.34
N ARG A 216 8.01 -3.29 -15.19
CA ARG A 216 8.57 -4.10 -16.27
C ARG A 216 7.50 -5.03 -16.83
N LEU A 217 6.91 -4.66 -17.98
CA LEU A 217 5.70 -5.25 -18.56
C LEU A 217 5.67 -6.80 -18.50
N TRP A 218 6.68 -7.48 -19.01
CA TRP A 218 6.71 -8.95 -19.05
C TRP A 218 6.96 -9.58 -17.68
N ARG A 219 7.96 -9.07 -16.94
CA ARG A 219 8.38 -9.65 -15.66
C ARG A 219 7.33 -9.45 -14.58
N ASP A 220 6.74 -8.26 -14.50
CA ASP A 220 5.77 -7.96 -13.45
C ASP A 220 4.41 -8.60 -13.76
N ASN A 221 3.98 -8.66 -15.04
CA ASN A 221 2.79 -9.42 -15.41
C ASN A 221 2.95 -10.93 -15.14
N ALA A 222 4.14 -11.52 -15.41
CA ALA A 222 4.39 -12.91 -15.07
C ALA A 222 4.32 -13.16 -13.55
N ARG A 223 4.86 -12.24 -12.73
CA ARG A 223 4.76 -12.32 -11.25
C ARG A 223 3.33 -12.18 -10.78
N ILE A 224 2.59 -11.20 -11.31
CA ILE A 224 1.18 -10.96 -10.97
C ILE A 224 0.35 -12.19 -11.34
N SER A 225 0.59 -12.81 -12.50
CA SER A 225 -0.10 -14.03 -12.91
C SER A 225 0.23 -15.21 -11.99
N ALA A 226 1.51 -15.40 -11.64
CA ALA A 226 1.92 -16.44 -10.69
C ALA A 226 1.33 -16.18 -9.29
N MET A 227 1.27 -14.92 -8.84
CA MET A 227 0.63 -14.53 -7.59
C MET A 227 -0.87 -14.86 -7.63
N HIS A 228 -1.61 -14.48 -8.68
CA HIS A 228 -3.03 -14.83 -8.81
C HIS A 228 -3.27 -16.34 -8.81
N THR A 229 -2.38 -17.12 -9.45
CA THR A 229 -2.43 -18.59 -9.43
C THR A 229 -2.29 -19.10 -7.99
N ARG A 230 -1.31 -18.62 -7.22
CA ARG A 230 -1.13 -18.99 -5.81
C ARG A 230 -2.35 -18.61 -4.96
N LEU A 231 -2.89 -17.41 -5.19
CA LEU A 231 -4.09 -16.94 -4.48
C LEU A 231 -5.31 -17.79 -4.84
N PHE A 232 -5.45 -18.21 -6.09
CA PHE A 232 -6.57 -19.06 -6.52
C PHE A 232 -6.57 -20.40 -5.78
N PHE A 233 -5.43 -21.10 -5.73
CA PHE A 233 -5.33 -22.34 -4.95
C PHE A 233 -5.48 -22.09 -3.43
N GLY A 234 -4.95 -20.96 -2.94
CA GLY A 234 -5.16 -20.52 -1.56
C GLY A 234 -6.62 -20.25 -1.22
N MET A 235 -7.39 -19.70 -2.15
CA MET A 235 -8.84 -19.49 -2.04
C MET A 235 -9.58 -20.83 -1.98
N LEU A 236 -9.26 -21.77 -2.88
CA LEU A 236 -9.88 -23.12 -2.85
C LEU A 236 -9.71 -23.81 -1.51
N TRP A 237 -8.52 -23.72 -0.91
CA TRP A 237 -8.26 -24.25 0.43
C TRP A 237 -9.10 -23.55 1.52
N ARG A 238 -9.40 -22.28 1.36
CA ARG A 238 -10.19 -21.47 2.30
C ARG A 238 -11.68 -21.43 1.97
N LEU A 239 -12.11 -22.09 0.90
CA LEU A 239 -13.47 -22.01 0.36
C LEU A 239 -14.57 -22.20 1.43
N PRO A 240 -14.54 -23.22 2.29
CA PRO A 240 -15.59 -23.40 3.29
C PRO A 240 -15.71 -22.19 4.25
N ARG A 241 -14.56 -21.65 4.69
CA ARG A 241 -14.53 -20.47 5.58
C ARG A 241 -15.05 -19.21 4.90
N LEU A 242 -14.70 -19.00 3.65
CA LEU A 242 -15.12 -17.84 2.86
C LEU A 242 -16.63 -17.86 2.60
N LEU A 243 -17.19 -19.03 2.28
CA LEU A 243 -18.63 -19.21 2.09
C LEU A 243 -19.41 -18.96 3.40
N VAL A 244 -18.97 -19.49 4.51
CA VAL A 244 -19.60 -19.25 5.83
C VAL A 244 -19.60 -17.76 6.18
N ARG A 245 -18.48 -17.06 5.92
CA ARG A 245 -18.41 -15.59 6.13
C ARG A 245 -19.36 -14.83 5.23
N ARG A 246 -19.48 -15.23 3.97
CA ARG A 246 -20.39 -14.58 3.01
C ARG A 246 -21.84 -14.72 3.46
N VAL A 247 -22.25 -15.91 3.89
CA VAL A 247 -23.61 -16.16 4.43
C VAL A 247 -23.86 -15.31 5.67
N ARG A 248 -22.93 -15.30 6.63
CA ARG A 248 -23.06 -14.47 7.85
C ARG A 248 -23.14 -12.96 7.57
N LYS A 249 -22.49 -12.49 6.52
CA LYS A 249 -22.56 -11.07 6.11
C LYS A 249 -23.89 -10.72 5.42
N ALA A 250 -24.51 -11.67 4.72
CA ALA A 250 -25.79 -11.47 4.05
C ALA A 250 -26.99 -11.50 5.02
N VAL A 251 -26.82 -12.07 6.22
CA VAL A 251 -27.87 -12.19 7.25
C VAL A 251 -27.83 -11.03 8.26
N ARG A 252 -26.79 -10.20 8.22
CA ARG A 252 -26.68 -8.97 9.03
C ARG A 252 -27.06 -7.74 8.24
#